data_5a79bf75a07bd60b6c4aa9fe0ccd99fc
#
_entry.id   5a79bf75a07bd60b6c4aa9fe0ccd99fc
#
_cell.length_a   1.000
_cell.length_b   1.000
_cell.length_c   1.000
_cell.angle_alpha   90.00
_cell.angle_beta   90.00
_cell.angle_gamma   90.00
#
_symmetry.space_group_name_H-M   'P 1'
#
loop_
_entity.id
_entity.type
_entity.pdbx_description
1 polymer ?
#
loop_
_entity_poly.entity_id
_entity_poly.type
_entity_poly.pdbx_seq_one_letter_code
_entity_poly.pdbx_strand_id
1 'polypeptide(L)'
;NYAKFAKIPMLEPADSQEAKNYIKIAFDISEKFDTPVFFRTTTRVSHSKSIVVLEEPSETKDQTDIYYNASKYVMVPMNARTRRIEVEQRLKKLREFADIFPENRFEMNDPEIGIITAGMSYNYAKDIFPNYSYLKLGMVYPLPHNLIREFASKVKKIFVIEELDPFIEEQVMAMGISV
;
A
#
# COMPACT_ATOMS: atom_id res chain seq x y z
N ASN A 1 10.92 -4.45 1.73
CA ASN A 1 12.21 -3.72 1.68
C ASN A 1 12.51 -3.10 0.31
N TYR A 2 12.27 -3.79 -0.83
CA TYR A 2 12.56 -3.25 -2.18
C TYR A 2 11.78 -1.97 -2.50
N ALA A 3 10.51 -1.89 -2.14
CA ALA A 3 9.69 -0.70 -2.34
C ALA A 3 10.26 0.51 -1.59
N LYS A 4 10.67 0.32 -0.33
CA LYS A 4 11.30 1.34 0.51
C LYS A 4 12.65 1.79 -0.06
N PHE A 5 13.46 0.84 -0.52
CA PHE A 5 14.75 1.13 -1.15
C PHE A 5 14.57 1.92 -2.46
N ALA A 6 13.67 1.48 -3.32
CA ALA A 6 13.39 2.12 -4.61
C ALA A 6 12.53 3.38 -4.49
N LYS A 7 11.90 3.64 -3.33
CA LYS A 7 10.93 4.73 -3.10
C LYS A 7 9.73 4.69 -4.06
N ILE A 8 9.24 3.48 -4.29
CA ILE A 8 8.12 3.17 -5.18
C ILE A 8 6.95 2.67 -4.33
N PRO A 9 5.70 3.14 -4.56
CA PRO A 9 4.55 2.67 -3.79
C PRO A 9 4.33 1.17 -4.00
N MET A 10 3.83 0.50 -2.97
CA MET A 10 3.55 -0.93 -2.99
C MET A 10 2.14 -1.23 -2.50
N LEU A 11 1.39 -1.97 -3.31
CA LEU A 11 0.08 -2.50 -3.00
C LEU A 11 0.18 -4.00 -2.70
N GLU A 12 -0.59 -4.44 -1.70
CA GLU A 12 -0.63 -5.84 -1.29
C GLU A 12 -2.07 -6.32 -1.08
N PRO A 13 -2.64 -7.07 -2.03
CA PRO A 13 -3.99 -7.59 -1.93
C PRO A 13 -4.08 -8.75 -0.93
N ALA A 14 -5.22 -8.86 -0.25
CA ALA A 14 -5.51 -9.93 0.69
C ALA A 14 -6.16 -11.17 0.04
N ASP A 15 -6.76 -11.00 -1.14
CA ASP A 15 -7.44 -12.08 -1.86
C ASP A 15 -7.44 -11.84 -3.38
N SER A 16 -8.09 -12.75 -4.13
CA SER A 16 -8.15 -12.67 -5.60
C SER A 16 -9.01 -11.49 -6.09
N GLN A 17 -10.04 -11.09 -5.35
CA GLN A 17 -10.86 -9.94 -5.72
C GLN A 17 -10.07 -8.64 -5.59
N GLU A 18 -9.37 -8.48 -4.47
CA GLU A 18 -8.47 -7.33 -4.29
C GLU A 18 -7.33 -7.36 -5.31
N ALA A 19 -6.79 -8.55 -5.62
CA ALA A 19 -5.74 -8.66 -6.63
C ALA A 19 -6.22 -8.12 -7.99
N LYS A 20 -7.44 -8.47 -8.42
CA LYS A 20 -8.05 -7.92 -9.63
C LYS A 20 -8.22 -6.40 -9.55
N ASN A 21 -8.79 -5.91 -8.43
CA ASN A 21 -9.12 -4.50 -8.28
C ASN A 21 -7.86 -3.62 -8.16
N TYR A 22 -6.86 -4.09 -7.42
CA TYR A 22 -5.64 -3.32 -7.17
C TYR A 22 -4.75 -3.17 -8.40
N ILE A 23 -4.83 -4.06 -9.38
CA ILE A 23 -4.13 -3.87 -10.67
C ILE A 23 -4.62 -2.58 -11.34
N LYS A 24 -5.93 -2.37 -11.41
CA LYS A 24 -6.50 -1.15 -11.98
C LYS A 24 -6.06 0.09 -11.19
N ILE A 25 -6.17 0.02 -9.86
CA ILE A 25 -5.74 1.07 -8.96
C ILE A 25 -4.22 1.35 -9.10
N ALA A 26 -3.40 0.31 -9.30
CA ALA A 26 -1.96 0.47 -9.49
C ALA A 26 -1.64 1.29 -10.75
N PHE A 27 -2.36 1.09 -11.85
CA PHE A 27 -2.22 1.92 -13.04
C PHE A 27 -2.65 3.37 -12.78
N ASP A 28 -3.76 3.60 -12.10
CA ASP A 28 -4.22 4.94 -11.75
C ASP A 28 -3.20 5.69 -10.88
N ILE A 29 -2.60 5.00 -9.91
CA ILE A 29 -1.52 5.56 -9.07
C ILE A 29 -0.28 5.84 -9.91
N SER A 30 0.09 4.93 -10.80
CA SER A 30 1.26 5.06 -11.67
C SER A 30 1.15 6.31 -12.55
N GLU A 31 0.01 6.51 -13.20
CA GLU A 31 -0.26 7.69 -14.02
C GLU A 31 -0.31 8.98 -13.20
N LYS A 32 -1.03 8.95 -12.08
CA LYS A 32 -1.21 10.13 -11.22
C LYS A 32 0.10 10.64 -10.62
N PHE A 33 1.00 9.73 -10.25
CA PHE A 33 2.24 10.08 -9.55
C PHE A 33 3.50 9.93 -10.41
N ASP A 34 3.36 9.56 -11.68
CA ASP A 34 4.49 9.38 -12.60
C ASP A 34 5.57 8.45 -12.01
N THR A 35 5.16 7.26 -11.59
CA THR A 35 6.03 6.27 -10.94
C THR A 35 5.49 4.86 -11.16
N PRO A 36 6.36 3.85 -11.33
CA PRO A 36 5.89 2.47 -11.28
C PRO A 36 5.31 2.15 -9.89
N VAL A 37 4.47 1.13 -9.83
CA VAL A 37 3.88 0.63 -8.59
C VAL A 37 4.31 -0.81 -8.40
N PHE A 38 4.84 -1.17 -7.23
CA PHE A 38 4.99 -2.56 -6.86
C PHE A 38 3.63 -3.15 -6.52
N PHE A 39 3.32 -4.24 -7.16
CA PHE A 39 2.17 -5.07 -6.85
C PHE A 39 2.68 -6.39 -6.28
N ARG A 40 2.55 -6.55 -4.96
CA ARG A 40 3.06 -7.72 -4.24
C ARG A 40 1.93 -8.69 -3.99
N THR A 41 2.04 -9.90 -4.51
CA THR A 41 1.22 -11.02 -4.11
C THR A 41 2.05 -12.02 -3.30
N THR A 42 1.45 -12.58 -2.26
CA THR A 42 2.06 -13.68 -1.53
C THR A 42 1.79 -15.00 -2.25
N THR A 43 2.54 -16.04 -1.92
CA THR A 43 2.32 -17.39 -2.44
C THR A 43 0.86 -17.84 -2.24
N ARG A 44 0.27 -17.51 -1.08
CA ARG A 44 -1.12 -17.88 -0.77
C ARG A 44 -2.11 -17.25 -1.73
N VAL A 45 -2.02 -15.94 -1.96
CA VAL A 45 -2.90 -15.24 -2.92
C VAL A 45 -2.67 -15.75 -4.32
N SER A 46 -1.41 -15.96 -4.74
CA SER A 46 -1.07 -16.39 -6.09
C SER A 46 -1.53 -17.81 -6.43
N HIS A 47 -1.59 -18.71 -5.44
CA HIS A 47 -2.01 -20.10 -5.62
C HIS A 47 -3.44 -20.38 -5.17
N SER A 48 -4.12 -19.43 -4.53
CA SER A 48 -5.53 -19.58 -4.14
C SER A 48 -6.46 -19.48 -5.35
N LYS A 49 -7.64 -20.06 -5.19
CA LYS A 49 -8.76 -19.89 -6.12
C LYS A 49 -9.95 -19.40 -5.33
N SER A 50 -10.53 -18.29 -5.76
CA SER A 50 -11.74 -17.74 -5.14
C SER A 50 -12.68 -17.17 -6.22
N ILE A 51 -13.92 -16.91 -5.84
CA ILE A 51 -14.88 -16.25 -6.71
C ILE A 51 -14.45 -14.78 -6.85
N VAL A 52 -14.38 -14.32 -8.10
CA VAL A 52 -14.08 -12.93 -8.45
C VAL A 52 -15.23 -12.36 -9.26
N VAL A 53 -15.76 -11.23 -8.83
CA VAL A 53 -16.75 -10.48 -9.58
C VAL A 53 -16.07 -9.75 -10.72
N LEU A 54 -16.48 -10.04 -11.93
CA LEU A 54 -16.02 -9.33 -13.12
C LEU A 54 -16.88 -8.10 -13.35
N GLU A 55 -16.25 -7.00 -13.71
CA GLU A 55 -16.88 -5.78 -14.17
C GLU A 55 -16.82 -5.72 -15.69
N GLU A 56 -17.70 -4.95 -16.31
CA GLU A 56 -17.60 -4.65 -17.72
C GLU A 56 -16.24 -3.97 -18.01
N PRO A 57 -15.62 -4.29 -19.16
CA PRO A 57 -14.37 -3.63 -19.55
C PRO A 57 -14.57 -2.11 -19.61
N SER A 58 -13.70 -1.38 -18.94
CA SER A 58 -13.68 0.08 -19.10
C SER A 58 -13.18 0.43 -20.51
N GLU A 59 -13.78 1.45 -21.12
CA GLU A 59 -13.25 1.98 -22.38
C GLU A 59 -11.79 2.38 -22.17
N THR A 60 -10.91 1.82 -23.00
CA THR A 60 -9.50 2.22 -23.02
C THR A 60 -9.43 3.59 -23.67
N LYS A 61 -8.92 4.57 -22.92
CA LYS A 61 -8.49 5.82 -23.56
C LYS A 61 -7.29 5.48 -24.42
N ASP A 62 -7.40 5.65 -25.72
CA ASP A 62 -6.26 5.54 -26.63
C ASP A 62 -5.18 6.53 -26.19
N GLN A 63 -4.16 6.02 -25.53
CA GLN A 63 -2.94 6.80 -25.29
C GLN A 63 -2.08 6.69 -26.53
N THR A 64 -2.15 7.70 -27.36
CA THR A 64 -1.54 7.67 -28.69
C THR A 64 -0.14 8.26 -28.73
N ASP A 65 0.30 9.00 -27.70
CA ASP A 65 1.55 9.73 -27.78
C ASP A 65 2.61 9.24 -26.78
N ILE A 66 3.60 8.55 -27.31
CA ILE A 66 4.85 8.30 -26.57
C ILE A 66 5.66 9.60 -26.57
N TYR A 67 5.61 10.31 -25.44
CA TYR A 67 6.38 11.55 -25.31
C TYR A 67 7.84 11.26 -24.96
N TYR A 68 8.73 11.53 -25.90
CA TYR A 68 10.17 11.40 -25.68
C TYR A 68 10.69 12.57 -24.85
N ASN A 69 11.25 12.28 -23.68
CA ASN A 69 11.88 13.28 -22.82
C ASN A 69 13.22 12.76 -22.29
N ALA A 70 14.32 13.17 -22.94
CA ALA A 70 15.65 12.70 -22.59
C ALA A 70 16.07 13.10 -21.16
N SER A 71 15.71 14.29 -20.69
CA SER A 71 16.05 14.72 -19.33
C SER A 71 15.33 13.93 -18.26
N LYS A 72 14.16 13.36 -18.59
CA LYS A 72 13.39 12.50 -17.70
C LYS A 72 13.87 11.04 -17.70
N TYR A 73 14.22 10.49 -18.85
CA TYR A 73 14.44 9.05 -19.01
C TYR A 73 15.91 8.65 -19.14
N VAL A 74 16.82 9.58 -19.48
CA VAL A 74 18.25 9.29 -19.57
C VAL A 74 18.94 9.72 -18.28
N MET A 75 19.29 8.75 -17.42
CA MET A 75 19.82 9.00 -16.09
C MET A 75 21.34 9.23 -16.05
N VAL A 76 21.81 10.22 -16.82
CA VAL A 76 23.16 10.76 -16.61
C VAL A 76 23.21 11.54 -15.28
N PRO A 77 24.40 11.71 -14.64
CA PRO A 77 24.51 12.30 -13.30
C PRO A 77 23.82 13.66 -13.15
N MET A 78 23.86 14.49 -14.19
CA MET A 78 23.22 15.81 -14.19
C MET A 78 21.69 15.70 -14.10
N ASN A 79 21.06 14.82 -14.88
CA ASN A 79 19.62 14.58 -14.83
C ASN A 79 19.22 13.88 -13.53
N ALA A 80 20.01 12.91 -13.08
CA ALA A 80 19.73 12.14 -11.86
C ALA A 80 19.64 13.03 -10.61
N ARG A 81 20.42 14.10 -10.50
CA ARG A 81 20.35 15.05 -9.37
C ARG A 81 18.98 15.71 -9.27
N THR A 82 18.45 16.22 -10.38
CA THR A 82 17.14 16.86 -10.42
C THR A 82 16.04 15.83 -10.17
N ARG A 83 16.11 14.67 -10.83
CA ARG A 83 15.14 13.58 -10.64
C ARG A 83 15.10 13.06 -9.20
N ARG A 84 16.22 13.08 -8.48
CA ARG A 84 16.25 12.70 -7.05
C ARG A 84 15.36 13.60 -6.18
N ILE A 85 15.37 14.89 -6.44
CA ILE A 85 14.50 15.84 -5.73
C ILE A 85 13.03 15.52 -6.00
N GLU A 86 12.69 15.24 -7.25
CA GLU A 86 11.31 14.86 -7.64
C GLU A 86 10.86 13.55 -6.96
N VAL A 87 11.76 12.56 -6.84
CA VAL A 87 11.46 11.30 -6.13
C VAL A 87 11.10 11.56 -4.66
N GLU A 88 11.85 12.44 -3.97
CA GLU A 88 11.54 12.76 -2.56
C GLU A 88 10.21 13.51 -2.42
N GLN A 89 9.95 14.47 -3.31
CA GLN A 89 8.68 15.20 -3.33
C GLN A 89 7.50 14.27 -3.64
N ARG A 90 7.69 13.36 -4.57
CA ARG A 90 6.71 12.34 -4.92
C ARG A 90 6.41 11.42 -3.74
N LEU A 91 7.44 10.97 -3.03
CA LEU A 91 7.26 10.11 -1.86
C LEU A 91 6.43 10.81 -0.76
N LYS A 92 6.64 12.12 -0.58
CA LYS A 92 5.82 12.91 0.35
C LYS A 92 4.34 12.93 -0.08
N LYS A 93 4.07 13.23 -1.36
CA LYS A 93 2.71 13.21 -1.91
C LYS A 93 2.05 11.83 -1.84
N LEU A 94 2.83 10.77 -2.07
CA LEU A 94 2.34 9.39 -1.94
C LEU A 94 1.97 9.04 -0.50
N ARG A 95 2.70 9.56 0.50
CA ARG A 95 2.35 9.37 1.91
C ARG A 95 1.07 10.10 2.28
N GLU A 96 0.91 11.35 1.83
CA GLU A 96 -0.35 12.10 2.00
C GLU A 96 -1.53 11.38 1.30
N PHE A 97 -1.29 10.80 0.13
CA PHE A 97 -2.27 9.99 -0.57
C PHE A 97 -2.62 8.70 0.18
N ALA A 98 -1.63 8.03 0.77
CA ALA A 98 -1.85 6.80 1.53
C ALA A 98 -2.79 7.01 2.73
N ASP A 99 -2.77 8.20 3.35
CA ASP A 99 -3.65 8.55 4.47
C ASP A 99 -5.14 8.60 4.08
N ILE A 100 -5.44 8.89 2.80
CA ILE A 100 -6.81 8.98 2.26
C ILE A 100 -7.14 7.86 1.27
N PHE A 101 -6.25 6.89 1.13
CA PHE A 101 -6.42 5.80 0.19
C PHE A 101 -7.51 4.84 0.70
N PRO A 102 -8.61 4.60 -0.06
CA PRO A 102 -9.76 3.86 0.44
C PRO A 102 -9.48 2.43 0.87
N GLU A 103 -8.44 1.80 0.29
CA GLU A 103 -8.05 0.44 0.64
C GLU A 103 -7.18 0.38 1.91
N ASN A 104 -6.74 1.52 2.43
CA ASN A 104 -6.22 1.67 3.78
C ASN A 104 -7.40 2.03 4.69
N ARG A 105 -7.97 1.06 5.37
CA ARG A 105 -9.16 1.27 6.17
C ARG A 105 -9.07 0.61 7.53
N PHE A 106 -9.72 1.18 8.52
CA PHE A 106 -9.90 0.51 9.81
C PHE A 106 -11.36 0.11 10.04
N GLU A 107 -11.50 -0.98 10.75
CA GLU A 107 -12.77 -1.57 11.19
C GLU A 107 -12.77 -1.55 12.71
N MET A 108 -13.57 -0.66 13.30
CA MET A 108 -13.65 -0.51 14.75
C MET A 108 -14.65 -1.50 15.34
N ASN A 109 -14.15 -2.38 16.21
CA ASN A 109 -14.93 -3.31 17.02
C ASN A 109 -14.57 -3.11 18.50
N ASP A 110 -13.82 -4.06 19.10
CA ASP A 110 -13.34 -3.90 20.47
C ASP A 110 -12.17 -2.92 20.52
N PRO A 111 -12.23 -1.83 21.30
CA PRO A 111 -11.16 -0.86 21.44
C PRO A 111 -10.00 -1.32 22.34
N GLU A 112 -10.12 -2.48 23.01
CA GLU A 112 -9.02 -3.00 23.86
C GLU A 112 -7.80 -3.38 23.00
N ILE A 113 -8.03 -3.98 21.83
CA ILE A 113 -6.98 -4.47 20.95
C ILE A 113 -7.22 -4.00 19.53
N GLY A 114 -6.21 -3.35 18.96
CA GLY A 114 -6.12 -3.02 17.55
C GLY A 114 -5.04 -3.83 16.85
N ILE A 115 -5.34 -4.32 15.65
CA ILE A 115 -4.40 -5.07 14.81
C ILE A 115 -4.13 -4.28 13.53
N ILE A 116 -2.86 -3.97 13.27
CA ILE A 116 -2.39 -3.41 12.00
C ILE A 116 -1.88 -4.57 11.15
N THR A 117 -2.38 -4.71 9.93
CA THR A 117 -2.06 -5.86 9.08
C THR A 117 -2.26 -5.55 7.60
N ALA A 118 -1.70 -6.39 6.73
CA ALA A 118 -1.80 -6.28 5.28
C ALA A 118 -1.93 -7.65 4.62
N GLY A 119 -2.37 -7.67 3.37
CA GLY A 119 -2.41 -8.87 2.54
C GLY A 119 -3.14 -10.04 3.19
N MET A 120 -2.64 -11.26 2.98
CA MET A 120 -3.25 -12.48 3.51
C MET A 120 -3.23 -12.54 5.05
N SER A 121 -2.27 -11.88 5.71
CA SER A 121 -2.22 -11.81 7.18
C SER A 121 -3.48 -11.19 7.77
N TYR A 122 -4.13 -10.25 7.05
CA TYR A 122 -5.41 -9.70 7.44
C TYR A 122 -6.50 -10.79 7.53
N ASN A 123 -6.62 -11.65 6.52
CA ASN A 123 -7.63 -12.70 6.50
C ASN A 123 -7.41 -13.70 7.64
N TYR A 124 -6.17 -14.12 7.89
CA TYR A 124 -5.84 -15.01 9.01
C TYR A 124 -6.13 -14.38 10.38
N ALA A 125 -5.72 -13.12 10.56
CA ALA A 125 -5.96 -12.42 11.80
C ALA A 125 -7.47 -12.24 12.06
N LYS A 126 -8.23 -11.90 11.02
CA LYS A 126 -9.68 -11.73 11.10
C LYS A 126 -10.42 -13.04 11.43
N ASP A 127 -9.94 -14.15 10.91
CA ASP A 127 -10.51 -15.49 11.14
C ASP A 127 -10.29 -15.93 12.60
N ILE A 128 -9.10 -15.66 13.15
CA ILE A 128 -8.72 -16.05 14.51
C ILE A 128 -9.28 -15.07 15.55
N PHE A 129 -9.29 -13.78 15.25
CA PHE A 129 -9.65 -12.70 16.17
C PHE A 129 -10.78 -11.80 15.60
N PRO A 130 -11.97 -12.34 15.31
CA PRO A 130 -13.02 -11.62 14.58
C PRO A 130 -13.55 -10.37 15.30
N ASN A 131 -13.37 -10.28 16.62
CA ASN A 131 -13.93 -9.20 17.44
C ASN A 131 -12.98 -8.03 17.67
N TYR A 132 -11.71 -8.13 17.31
CA TYR A 132 -10.75 -7.04 17.49
C TYR A 132 -10.93 -5.93 16.45
N SER A 133 -10.38 -4.77 16.74
CA SER A 133 -10.31 -3.66 15.78
C SER A 133 -9.15 -3.84 14.82
N TYR A 134 -9.33 -3.45 13.56
CA TYR A 134 -8.34 -3.65 12.51
C TYR A 134 -8.03 -2.35 11.78
N LEU A 135 -6.75 -2.13 11.50
CA LEU A 135 -6.30 -1.27 10.43
C LEU A 135 -5.72 -2.16 9.34
N LYS A 136 -6.48 -2.33 8.26
CA LYS A 136 -6.04 -3.05 7.07
C LYS A 136 -5.32 -2.09 6.13
N LEU A 137 -4.13 -2.46 5.70
CA LEU A 137 -3.32 -1.72 4.74
C LEU A 137 -3.40 -2.39 3.36
N GLY A 138 -3.96 -1.68 2.39
CA GLY A 138 -3.89 -2.05 0.97
C GLY A 138 -2.61 -1.50 0.33
N MET A 139 -2.20 -0.27 0.71
CA MET A 139 -0.90 0.30 0.38
C MET A 139 0.04 0.13 1.58
N VAL A 140 1.02 -0.76 1.46
CA VAL A 140 1.98 -1.07 2.53
C VAL A 140 3.25 -0.22 2.46
N TYR A 141 3.44 0.54 1.39
CA TYR A 141 4.47 1.54 1.28
C TYR A 141 4.06 2.65 0.30
N PRO A 142 4.26 3.95 0.65
CA PRO A 142 4.58 4.43 2.00
C PRO A 142 3.40 4.21 2.97
N LEU A 143 3.69 4.06 4.25
CA LEU A 143 2.65 3.88 5.26
C LEU A 143 1.82 5.17 5.47
N PRO A 144 0.51 5.04 5.76
CA PRO A 144 -0.40 6.15 6.06
C PRO A 144 -0.20 6.62 7.50
N HIS A 145 0.71 7.56 7.71
CA HIS A 145 1.13 7.95 9.06
C HIS A 145 0.02 8.56 9.91
N ASN A 146 -0.84 9.40 9.30
CA ASN A 146 -1.94 10.04 10.04
C ASN A 146 -3.04 9.02 10.37
N LEU A 147 -3.38 8.16 9.40
CA LEU A 147 -4.36 7.10 9.60
C LEU A 147 -3.91 6.11 10.70
N ILE A 148 -2.62 5.75 10.73
CA ILE A 148 -2.06 4.88 11.79
C ILE A 148 -2.14 5.57 13.16
N ARG A 149 -1.79 6.87 13.26
CA ARG A 149 -1.93 7.61 14.52
C ARG A 149 -3.38 7.75 14.97
N GLU A 150 -4.28 8.00 14.03
CA GLU A 150 -5.72 8.04 14.32
C GLU A 150 -6.20 6.70 14.85
N PHE A 151 -5.85 5.58 14.20
CA PHE A 151 -6.20 4.24 14.68
C PHE A 151 -5.61 3.97 16.07
N ALA A 152 -4.33 4.29 16.27
CA ALA A 152 -3.64 4.11 17.55
C ALA A 152 -4.31 4.87 18.70
N SER A 153 -4.89 6.03 18.43
CA SER A 153 -5.60 6.81 19.45
C SER A 153 -6.95 6.21 19.87
N LYS A 154 -7.47 5.26 19.09
CA LYS A 154 -8.80 4.65 19.30
C LYS A 154 -8.75 3.29 20.00
N VAL A 155 -7.54 2.72 20.18
CA VAL A 155 -7.35 1.40 20.82
C VAL A 155 -6.33 1.47 21.94
N LYS A 156 -6.42 0.54 22.91
CA LYS A 156 -5.52 0.54 24.07
C LYS A 156 -4.20 -0.16 23.81
N LYS A 157 -4.23 -1.24 23.05
CA LYS A 157 -3.04 -2.01 22.65
C LYS A 157 -3.03 -2.22 21.16
N ILE A 158 -1.86 -2.20 20.57
CA ILE A 158 -1.66 -2.44 19.14
C ILE A 158 -0.78 -3.68 18.98
N PHE A 159 -1.18 -4.53 18.05
CA PHE A 159 -0.36 -5.60 17.50
C PHE A 159 -0.19 -5.38 16.01
N VAL A 160 0.98 -5.73 15.48
CA VAL A 160 1.20 -5.80 14.04
C VAL A 160 1.27 -7.28 13.66
N ILE A 161 0.46 -7.68 12.67
CA ILE A 161 0.48 -9.04 12.11
C ILE A 161 0.83 -8.92 10.64
N GLU A 162 2.02 -9.35 10.31
CA GLU A 162 2.57 -9.30 8.95
C GLU A 162 3.33 -10.58 8.60
N GLU A 163 3.58 -10.79 7.32
CA GLU A 163 4.27 -11.98 6.83
C GLU A 163 5.77 -11.72 6.71
N LEU A 164 6.58 -12.59 7.31
CA LEU A 164 8.05 -12.56 7.33
C LEU A 164 8.63 -11.46 8.26
N ASP A 165 9.43 -10.56 7.70
CA ASP A 165 10.18 -9.55 8.44
C ASP A 165 9.28 -8.42 8.99
N PRO A 166 9.62 -7.81 10.13
CA PRO A 166 8.82 -6.77 10.80
C PRO A 166 8.91 -5.41 10.07
N PHE A 167 8.43 -5.35 8.85
CA PHE A 167 8.50 -4.17 8.00
C PHE A 167 7.52 -3.06 8.40
N ILE A 168 6.26 -3.44 8.70
CA ILE A 168 5.22 -2.51 9.16
C ILE A 168 5.48 -2.14 10.60
N GLU A 169 5.77 -3.12 11.45
CA GLU A 169 6.04 -2.96 12.89
C GLU A 169 7.16 -1.96 13.13
N GLU A 170 8.32 -2.12 12.51
CA GLU A 170 9.45 -1.20 12.66
C GLU A 170 9.10 0.25 12.31
N GLN A 171 8.29 0.45 11.27
CA GLN A 171 7.89 1.79 10.85
C GLN A 171 6.84 2.40 11.80
N VAL A 172 5.93 1.58 12.34
CA VAL A 172 4.95 2.01 13.36
C VAL A 172 5.67 2.38 14.65
N MET A 173 6.63 1.57 15.10
CA MET A 173 7.47 1.89 16.25
C MET A 173 8.30 3.16 16.05
N ALA A 174 8.82 3.39 14.83
CA ALA A 174 9.56 4.62 14.51
C ALA A 174 8.68 5.89 14.55
N MET A 175 7.35 5.76 14.53
CA MET A 175 6.42 6.87 14.77
C MET A 175 6.17 7.15 16.27
N GLY A 176 6.81 6.41 17.17
CA GLY A 176 6.63 6.50 18.62
C GLY A 176 5.39 5.78 19.14
N ILE A 177 4.82 4.87 18.36
CA ILE A 177 3.67 4.06 18.74
C ILE A 177 4.18 2.73 19.31
N SER A 178 3.71 2.36 20.51
CA SER A 178 4.03 1.06 21.11
C SER A 178 3.20 -0.03 20.46
N VAL A 179 3.84 -1.11 20.05
CA VAL A 179 3.24 -2.32 19.52
C VAL A 179 3.65 -3.53 20.32
#